data_7ead0c5d2b44f9fcdc8c8473fc16657d
#
_entry.id   7ead0c5d2b44f9fcdc8c8473fc16657d
#
_cell.length_a   1.000
_cell.length_b   1.000
_cell.length_c   1.000
_cell.angle_alpha   90.00
_cell.angle_beta   90.00
_cell.angle_gamma   90.00
#
_symmetry.space_group_name_H-M   'P 1'
#
loop_
_entity.id
_entity.type
_entity.pdbx_description
1 polymer ?
#
loop_
_entity_poly.entity_id
_entity_poly.type
_entity_poly.pdbx_seq_one_letter_code
_entity_poly.pdbx_strand_id
1 'polypeptide(L)'
;TELAISESQERMAVVLAPKSVEAFCQAAAEENLNAQVVAIVTEAPRLKMEWRGDTIVNIARAFLNTNGVTQRADVEIEAPNPDQYYRKQIPDCLKGKPLAEAFQENLSRLEVACQKGLAERFDASIGAATVLMPFAGKYQLTPEEAMVAKLPVIHGETDDATAMSYGYIPGIARFSPFHGAAYAVVESLSKLCAVGANPLSCRLTF
;
A
#
# COMPACT_ATOMS: atom_id res chain seq x y z
N THR A 1 -26.01 -9.36 10.98
CA THR A 1 -25.19 -8.97 9.82
C THR A 1 -24.23 -7.84 10.17
N GLU A 2 -24.71 -6.79 10.82
CA GLU A 2 -23.91 -5.61 11.18
C GLU A 2 -22.70 -5.96 12.07
N LEU A 3 -22.87 -6.84 13.04
CA LEU A 3 -21.77 -7.30 13.90
C LEU A 3 -20.71 -8.09 13.12
N ALA A 4 -21.12 -8.87 12.12
CA ALA A 4 -20.21 -9.70 11.32
C ALA A 4 -19.35 -8.88 10.36
N ILE A 5 -19.83 -7.72 9.94
CA ILE A 5 -19.13 -6.79 9.01
C ILE A 5 -18.62 -5.54 9.71
N SER A 6 -18.75 -5.45 11.03
CA SER A 6 -18.27 -4.33 11.82
C SER A 6 -16.74 -4.23 11.76
N GLU A 7 -16.25 -3.08 11.42
CA GLU A 7 -14.84 -2.74 11.49
C GLU A 7 -14.54 -2.03 12.82
N SER A 8 -13.50 -2.48 13.50
CA SER A 8 -12.95 -1.79 14.66
C SER A 8 -11.44 -1.73 14.52
N GLN A 9 -10.88 -0.58 14.79
CA GLN A 9 -9.44 -0.36 14.67
C GLN A 9 -8.67 -1.01 15.82
N GLU A 10 -7.38 -1.27 15.60
CA GLU A 10 -6.43 -1.80 16.59
C GLU A 10 -6.83 -3.13 17.21
N ARG A 11 -7.56 -3.96 16.48
CA ARG A 11 -7.86 -5.33 16.88
C ARG A 11 -6.97 -6.33 16.16
N MET A 12 -6.57 -7.35 16.89
CA MET A 12 -5.77 -8.45 16.36
C MET A 12 -6.51 -9.77 16.60
N ALA A 13 -6.58 -10.59 15.57
CA ALA A 13 -7.04 -11.98 15.68
C ALA A 13 -5.82 -12.91 15.69
N VAL A 14 -5.74 -13.78 16.68
CA VAL A 14 -4.62 -14.71 16.89
C VAL A 14 -5.14 -16.13 16.89
N VAL A 15 -4.48 -17.04 16.19
CA VAL A 15 -4.79 -18.47 16.22
C VAL A 15 -3.85 -19.17 17.19
N LEU A 16 -4.42 -19.84 18.18
CA LEU A 16 -3.69 -20.49 19.26
C LEU A 16 -4.08 -21.97 19.39
N ALA A 17 -3.14 -22.79 19.85
CA ALA A 17 -3.48 -24.13 20.32
C ALA A 17 -4.37 -24.03 21.59
N PRO A 18 -5.37 -24.91 21.79
CA PRO A 18 -6.29 -24.82 22.93
C PRO A 18 -5.60 -24.70 24.28
N LYS A 19 -4.51 -25.43 24.49
CA LYS A 19 -3.70 -25.39 25.71
C LYS A 19 -3.02 -24.09 26.04
N SER A 20 -2.89 -23.18 25.03
CA SER A 20 -2.20 -21.91 25.17
C SER A 20 -3.15 -20.72 25.35
N VAL A 21 -4.45 -20.93 25.25
CA VAL A 21 -5.45 -19.85 25.25
C VAL A 21 -5.48 -19.15 26.61
N GLU A 22 -5.52 -19.91 27.72
CA GLU A 22 -5.59 -19.34 29.06
C GLU A 22 -4.36 -18.48 29.38
N ALA A 23 -3.17 -19.01 29.12
CA ALA A 23 -1.91 -18.27 29.34
C ALA A 23 -1.82 -16.99 28.47
N PHE A 24 -2.32 -17.04 27.25
CA PHE A 24 -2.38 -15.87 26.39
C PHE A 24 -3.34 -14.81 26.92
N CYS A 25 -4.53 -15.21 27.33
CA CYS A 25 -5.51 -14.27 27.90
C CYS A 25 -5.00 -13.62 29.20
N GLN A 26 -4.27 -14.39 30.01
CA GLN A 26 -3.66 -13.86 31.23
C GLN A 26 -2.56 -12.84 30.89
N ALA A 27 -1.65 -13.15 29.97
CA ALA A 27 -0.61 -12.22 29.54
C ALA A 27 -1.19 -10.94 28.93
N ALA A 28 -2.26 -11.05 28.14
CA ALA A 28 -2.96 -9.88 27.61
C ALA A 28 -3.56 -9.01 28.74
N ALA A 29 -4.14 -9.63 29.76
CA ALA A 29 -4.70 -8.91 30.91
C ALA A 29 -3.61 -8.17 31.72
N GLU A 30 -2.41 -8.74 31.83
CA GLU A 30 -1.25 -8.09 32.47
C GLU A 30 -0.84 -6.80 31.73
N GLU A 31 -1.05 -6.75 30.40
CA GLU A 31 -0.83 -5.57 29.56
C GLU A 31 -2.08 -4.66 29.44
N ASN A 32 -3.08 -4.84 30.26
CA ASN A 32 -4.38 -4.14 30.21
C ASN A 32 -5.14 -4.31 28.86
N LEU A 33 -4.93 -5.43 28.20
CA LEU A 33 -5.64 -5.77 26.98
C LEU A 33 -6.76 -6.77 27.25
N ASN A 34 -7.86 -6.62 26.52
CA ASN A 34 -8.97 -7.56 26.59
C ASN A 34 -8.83 -8.60 25.47
N ALA A 35 -8.61 -9.86 25.86
CA ALA A 35 -8.54 -10.99 24.94
C ALA A 35 -9.66 -11.99 25.24
N GLN A 36 -10.33 -12.47 24.20
CA GLN A 36 -11.40 -13.46 24.33
C GLN A 36 -11.44 -14.40 23.12
N VAL A 37 -11.93 -15.60 23.35
CA VAL A 37 -12.16 -16.57 22.27
C VAL A 37 -13.40 -16.15 21.48
N VAL A 38 -13.21 -15.85 20.19
CA VAL A 38 -14.31 -15.44 19.29
C VAL A 38 -14.66 -16.50 18.25
N ALA A 39 -13.78 -17.48 18.04
CA ALA A 39 -14.01 -18.56 17.09
C ALA A 39 -13.19 -19.81 17.44
N ILE A 40 -13.60 -20.93 16.93
CA ILE A 40 -12.90 -22.22 17.03
C ILE A 40 -12.64 -22.73 15.62
N VAL A 41 -11.38 -23.10 15.35
CA VAL A 41 -11.01 -23.72 14.07
C VAL A 41 -11.50 -25.16 14.06
N THR A 42 -12.23 -25.55 13.02
CA THR A 42 -12.80 -26.87 12.84
C THR A 42 -12.24 -27.54 11.58
N GLU A 43 -12.38 -28.85 11.47
CA GLU A 43 -12.00 -29.61 10.27
C GLU A 43 -12.94 -29.33 9.09
N ALA A 44 -14.18 -28.92 9.36
CA ALA A 44 -15.16 -28.60 8.32
C ALA A 44 -14.69 -27.36 7.52
N PRO A 45 -14.57 -27.46 6.18
CA PRO A 45 -14.09 -26.36 5.36
C PRO A 45 -15.20 -25.31 5.12
N ARG A 46 -15.71 -24.73 6.20
CA ARG A 46 -16.80 -23.77 6.19
C ARG A 46 -16.55 -22.65 7.19
N LEU A 47 -16.96 -21.45 6.84
CA LEU A 47 -17.18 -20.36 7.78
C LEU A 47 -18.62 -20.47 8.28
N LYS A 48 -18.80 -20.75 9.56
CA LYS A 48 -20.09 -20.82 10.22
C LYS A 48 -20.17 -19.77 11.34
N MET A 49 -21.22 -18.97 11.34
CA MET A 49 -21.51 -18.04 12.42
C MET A 49 -22.91 -18.33 12.98
N GLU A 50 -23.02 -18.33 14.30
CA GLU A 50 -24.25 -18.56 15.02
C GLU A 50 -24.56 -17.34 15.89
N TRP A 51 -25.83 -16.99 15.96
CA TRP A 51 -26.32 -15.93 16.81
C TRP A 51 -27.65 -16.33 17.45
N ARG A 52 -27.69 -16.36 18.78
CA ARG A 52 -28.88 -16.71 19.56
C ARG A 52 -29.51 -18.06 19.19
N GLY A 53 -28.67 -19.03 18.82
CA GLY A 53 -29.11 -20.36 18.42
C GLY A 53 -29.40 -20.55 16.92
N ASP A 54 -29.41 -19.45 16.15
CA ASP A 54 -29.62 -19.48 14.71
C ASP A 54 -28.31 -19.40 13.93
N THR A 55 -28.18 -20.18 12.87
CA THR A 55 -27.06 -20.05 11.93
C THR A 55 -27.30 -18.86 11.00
N ILE A 56 -26.52 -17.81 11.16
CA ILE A 56 -26.62 -16.58 10.35
C ILE A 56 -25.66 -16.56 9.15
N VAL A 57 -24.57 -17.33 9.21
CA VAL A 57 -23.61 -17.50 8.10
C VAL A 57 -23.21 -18.98 8.01
N ASN A 58 -23.21 -19.54 6.83
CA ASN A 58 -22.71 -20.88 6.56
C ASN A 58 -22.19 -20.99 5.13
N ILE A 59 -20.95 -20.58 4.92
CA ILE A 59 -20.34 -20.40 3.61
C ILE A 59 -19.21 -21.40 3.43
N ALA A 60 -19.14 -22.07 2.28
CA ALA A 60 -18.03 -22.97 1.96
C ALA A 60 -16.72 -22.15 1.80
N ARG A 61 -15.62 -22.65 2.38
CA ARG A 61 -14.30 -22.01 2.26
C ARG A 61 -13.83 -21.91 0.81
N ALA A 62 -14.16 -22.90 -0.04
CA ALA A 62 -13.88 -22.84 -1.46
C ALA A 62 -14.49 -21.60 -2.12
N PHE A 63 -15.71 -21.21 -1.74
CA PHE A 63 -16.36 -19.99 -2.22
C PHE A 63 -15.59 -18.73 -1.76
N LEU A 64 -15.17 -18.67 -0.50
CA LEU A 64 -14.41 -17.54 0.03
C LEU A 64 -13.03 -17.41 -0.66
N ASN A 65 -12.37 -18.52 -0.94
CA ASN A 65 -11.06 -18.53 -1.58
C ASN A 65 -11.09 -18.06 -3.04
N THR A 66 -12.23 -18.10 -3.69
CA THR A 66 -12.41 -17.64 -5.08
C THR A 66 -13.02 -16.23 -5.16
N ASN A 67 -13.16 -15.53 -4.03
CA ASN A 67 -13.94 -14.29 -3.94
C ASN A 67 -15.37 -14.40 -4.54
N GLY A 68 -15.92 -15.61 -4.50
CA GLY A 68 -17.30 -15.93 -4.88
C GLY A 68 -17.51 -16.30 -6.33
N VAL A 69 -17.26 -15.44 -7.28
CA VAL A 69 -17.57 -15.63 -8.70
C VAL A 69 -16.35 -15.35 -9.57
N THR A 70 -16.05 -16.27 -10.49
CA THR A 70 -15.10 -16.00 -11.57
C THR A 70 -15.78 -15.08 -12.58
N GLN A 71 -15.36 -13.83 -12.61
CA GLN A 71 -15.82 -12.87 -13.59
C GLN A 71 -15.02 -13.03 -14.89
N ARG A 72 -15.73 -12.95 -16.02
CA ARG A 72 -15.14 -12.85 -17.34
C ARG A 72 -15.68 -11.58 -17.99
N ALA A 73 -14.79 -10.80 -18.57
CA ALA A 73 -15.15 -9.62 -19.32
C ALA A 73 -14.36 -9.59 -20.63
N ASP A 74 -15.04 -9.31 -21.71
CA ASP A 74 -14.41 -8.97 -22.98
C ASP A 74 -14.22 -7.46 -22.99
N VAL A 75 -13.00 -7.02 -23.27
CA VAL A 75 -12.63 -5.60 -23.23
C VAL A 75 -12.07 -5.21 -24.59
N GLU A 76 -12.68 -4.21 -25.21
CA GLU A 76 -12.14 -3.55 -26.39
C GLU A 76 -11.47 -2.25 -25.95
N ILE A 77 -10.20 -2.08 -26.33
CA ILE A 77 -9.44 -0.88 -26.01
C ILE A 77 -9.17 -0.13 -27.32
N GLU A 78 -9.82 1.01 -27.46
CA GLU A 78 -9.58 1.89 -28.59
C GLU A 78 -8.13 2.43 -28.58
N ALA A 79 -7.53 2.53 -29.77
CA ALA A 79 -6.22 3.16 -29.89
C ALA A 79 -6.32 4.64 -29.50
N PRO A 80 -5.47 5.12 -28.59
CA PRO A 80 -5.53 6.51 -28.17
C PRO A 80 -5.14 7.48 -29.29
N ASN A 81 -5.79 8.63 -29.34
CA ASN A 81 -5.43 9.70 -30.27
C ASN A 81 -4.07 10.30 -29.84
N PRO A 82 -3.01 10.22 -30.71
CA PRO A 82 -1.68 10.74 -30.37
C PRO A 82 -1.64 12.23 -30.01
N ASP A 83 -2.60 13.02 -30.47
CA ASP A 83 -2.67 14.44 -30.16
C ASP A 83 -3.20 14.73 -28.74
N GLN A 84 -3.85 13.73 -28.12
CA GLN A 84 -4.32 13.83 -26.73
C GLN A 84 -3.27 13.39 -25.71
N TYR A 85 -2.05 13.06 -26.15
CA TYR A 85 -0.99 12.68 -25.22
C TYR A 85 -0.65 13.82 -24.26
N TYR A 86 -0.66 13.54 -22.96
CA TYR A 86 -0.60 14.58 -21.92
C TYR A 86 0.61 15.51 -22.02
N ARG A 87 1.76 15.04 -22.55
CA ARG A 87 2.96 15.88 -22.77
C ARG A 87 2.82 16.85 -23.94
N LYS A 88 1.83 16.65 -24.81
CA LYS A 88 1.48 17.62 -25.86
C LYS A 88 0.48 18.67 -25.37
N GLN A 89 -0.09 18.47 -24.18
CA GLN A 89 -1.08 19.38 -23.61
C GLN A 89 -0.38 20.40 -22.71
N ILE A 90 -0.60 21.66 -22.98
CA ILE A 90 -0.18 22.74 -22.09
C ILE A 90 -1.35 23.02 -21.16
N PRO A 91 -1.17 22.97 -19.82
CA PRO A 91 -2.20 23.34 -18.86
C PRO A 91 -2.77 24.72 -19.14
N ASP A 92 -4.09 24.87 -19.01
CA ASP A 92 -4.76 26.14 -19.37
C ASP A 92 -4.20 27.34 -18.60
N CYS A 93 -3.83 27.14 -17.34
CA CYS A 93 -3.23 28.20 -16.50
C CYS A 93 -1.88 28.70 -17.01
N LEU A 94 -1.20 27.97 -17.91
CA LEU A 94 0.10 28.33 -18.46
C LEU A 94 0.03 28.90 -19.89
N LYS A 95 -1.11 28.72 -20.56
CA LYS A 95 -1.27 29.16 -21.96
C LYS A 95 -1.13 30.68 -22.11
N GLY A 96 -0.35 31.09 -23.11
CA GLY A 96 -0.18 32.51 -23.47
C GLY A 96 0.65 33.33 -22.47
N LYS A 97 1.20 32.75 -21.41
CA LYS A 97 2.06 33.43 -20.45
C LYS A 97 3.50 33.52 -20.94
N PRO A 98 4.23 34.62 -20.63
CA PRO A 98 5.68 34.66 -20.77
C PRO A 98 6.35 33.53 -20.00
N LEU A 99 7.51 33.05 -20.48
CA LEU A 99 8.19 31.87 -19.91
C LEU A 99 8.42 31.97 -18.40
N ALA A 100 8.88 33.12 -17.91
CA ALA A 100 9.14 33.32 -16.49
C ALA A 100 7.86 33.21 -15.64
N GLU A 101 6.76 33.81 -16.09
CA GLU A 101 5.47 33.72 -15.40
C GLU A 101 4.90 32.30 -15.47
N ALA A 102 4.96 31.66 -16.63
CA ALA A 102 4.53 30.28 -16.80
C ALA A 102 5.33 29.32 -15.90
N PHE A 103 6.63 29.55 -15.73
CA PHE A 103 7.47 28.77 -14.85
C PHE A 103 7.06 28.93 -13.37
N GLN A 104 6.89 30.16 -12.91
CA GLN A 104 6.42 30.44 -11.54
C GLN A 104 5.04 29.84 -11.26
N GLU A 105 4.11 30.01 -12.19
CA GLU A 105 2.76 29.44 -12.09
C GLU A 105 2.81 27.92 -12.03
N ASN A 106 3.64 27.29 -12.87
CA ASN A 106 3.78 25.85 -12.87
C ASN A 106 4.35 25.31 -11.55
N LEU A 107 5.30 26.01 -10.93
CA LEU A 107 5.88 25.63 -9.64
C LEU A 107 4.88 25.78 -8.47
N SER A 108 3.86 26.62 -8.61
CA SER A 108 2.82 26.81 -7.58
C SER A 108 1.67 25.83 -7.69
N ARG A 109 1.59 25.03 -8.77
CA ARG A 109 0.55 24.02 -8.94
C ARG A 109 0.75 22.90 -7.91
N LEU A 110 -0.36 22.38 -7.34
CA LEU A 110 -0.32 21.32 -6.33
C LEU A 110 0.41 20.04 -6.79
N GLU A 111 0.33 19.72 -8.08
CA GLU A 111 0.99 18.54 -8.65
C GLU A 111 2.51 18.72 -8.82
N VAL A 112 3.00 19.95 -8.74
CA VAL A 112 4.40 20.31 -8.99
C VAL A 112 5.08 20.86 -7.75
N ALA A 113 4.32 21.53 -6.87
CA ALA A 113 4.83 22.14 -5.65
C ALA A 113 5.49 21.11 -4.72
N CYS A 114 6.45 21.58 -3.92
CA CYS A 114 7.15 20.74 -2.95
C CYS A 114 6.19 20.18 -1.90
N GLN A 115 6.21 18.86 -1.71
CA GLN A 115 5.36 18.12 -0.76
C GLN A 115 5.99 17.95 0.63
N LYS A 116 7.15 18.59 0.90
CA LYS A 116 7.89 18.42 2.16
C LYS A 116 7.05 18.70 3.39
N GLY A 117 6.31 19.81 3.41
CA GLY A 117 5.45 20.17 4.54
C GLY A 117 4.35 19.16 4.83
N LEU A 118 3.90 18.42 3.82
CA LEU A 118 2.95 17.33 4.00
C LEU A 118 3.66 16.08 4.56
N ALA A 119 4.81 15.72 3.99
CA ALA A 119 5.59 14.56 4.43
C ALA A 119 6.06 14.68 5.89
N GLU A 120 6.41 15.88 6.36
CA GLU A 120 6.83 16.14 7.74
C GLU A 120 5.73 15.96 8.79
N ARG A 121 4.47 15.84 8.37
CA ARG A 121 3.33 15.61 9.28
C ARG A 121 3.03 14.14 9.54
N PHE A 122 3.69 13.24 8.83
CA PHE A 122 3.45 11.80 8.93
C PHE A 122 4.64 11.07 9.54
N ASP A 123 4.41 9.85 9.95
CA ASP A 123 5.32 9.00 10.72
C ASP A 123 6.45 8.42 9.85
N ALA A 124 7.37 9.26 9.41
CA ALA A 124 8.48 8.87 8.54
C ALA A 124 9.57 8.05 9.23
N SER A 125 9.63 8.07 10.58
CA SER A 125 10.70 7.47 11.37
C SER A 125 10.21 6.47 12.43
N ILE A 126 8.99 5.96 12.28
CA ILE A 126 8.43 4.97 13.21
C ILE A 126 9.34 3.74 13.31
N GLY A 127 9.56 3.30 14.55
CA GLY A 127 10.43 2.15 14.86
C GLY A 127 11.93 2.45 14.77
N ALA A 128 12.33 3.67 14.45
CA ALA A 128 13.73 4.11 14.31
C ALA A 128 14.57 3.27 13.32
N ALA A 129 13.92 2.53 12.44
CA ALA A 129 14.55 1.65 11.44
C ALA A 129 14.71 2.29 10.05
N THR A 130 14.23 3.52 9.87
CA THR A 130 14.26 4.24 8.60
C THR A 130 15.69 4.57 8.18
N VAL A 131 16.10 4.07 7.01
CA VAL A 131 17.39 4.38 6.38
C VAL A 131 17.29 5.61 5.50
N LEU A 132 16.23 5.69 4.69
CA LEU A 132 15.94 6.85 3.84
C LEU A 132 14.68 7.55 4.34
N MET A 133 14.82 8.82 4.70
CA MET A 133 13.71 9.70 5.03
C MET A 133 13.02 10.18 3.73
N PRO A 134 11.72 10.53 3.76
CA PRO A 134 11.01 11.06 2.58
C PRO A 134 11.68 12.24 1.90
N PHE A 135 12.41 13.04 2.70
CA PHE A 135 13.34 14.06 2.21
C PHE A 135 14.71 13.82 2.86
N ALA A 136 15.64 13.34 2.06
CA ALA A 136 16.97 12.95 2.50
C ALA A 136 18.06 13.92 2.01
N GLY A 137 19.30 13.46 2.03
CA GLY A 137 20.48 14.24 1.71
C GLY A 137 20.90 15.16 2.87
N LYS A 138 22.06 15.81 2.72
CA LYS A 138 22.68 16.66 3.75
C LYS A 138 21.75 17.72 4.32
N TYR A 139 20.88 18.29 3.48
CA TYR A 139 19.97 19.37 3.85
C TYR A 139 18.52 18.92 4.02
N GLN A 140 18.26 17.62 3.90
CA GLN A 140 16.89 17.05 3.94
C GLN A 140 15.94 17.76 2.98
N LEU A 141 16.41 18.02 1.77
CA LEU A 141 15.65 18.69 0.70
C LEU A 141 15.49 17.84 -0.55
N THR A 142 16.13 16.67 -0.61
CA THR A 142 16.04 15.75 -1.74
C THR A 142 14.88 14.79 -1.51
N PRO A 143 13.81 14.87 -2.30
CA PRO A 143 12.72 13.90 -2.20
C PRO A 143 13.22 12.52 -2.60
N GLU A 144 12.90 11.52 -1.77
CA GLU A 144 13.23 10.12 -2.03
C GLU A 144 11.98 9.40 -2.57
N GLU A 145 12.21 8.57 -3.56
CA GLU A 145 11.12 7.88 -4.28
C GLU A 145 10.96 6.41 -3.87
N ALA A 146 11.77 5.95 -2.93
CA ALA A 146 11.71 4.60 -2.38
C ALA A 146 11.92 4.64 -0.86
N MET A 147 11.25 3.75 -0.15
CA MET A 147 11.47 3.50 1.26
C MET A 147 12.62 2.50 1.41
N VAL A 148 13.52 2.77 2.35
CA VAL A 148 14.50 1.78 2.83
C VAL A 148 14.46 1.78 4.36
N ALA A 149 14.26 0.60 4.94
CA ALA A 149 14.21 0.42 6.38
C ALA A 149 14.96 -0.85 6.81
N LYS A 150 15.67 -0.79 7.93
CA LYS A 150 16.32 -1.95 8.53
C LYS A 150 15.27 -2.95 9.00
N LEU A 151 15.62 -4.23 8.96
CA LEU A 151 14.75 -5.27 9.50
C LEU A 151 14.65 -5.14 11.02
N PRO A 152 13.44 -5.24 11.59
CA PRO A 152 13.29 -5.26 13.04
C PRO A 152 13.86 -6.57 13.60
N VAL A 153 14.73 -6.47 14.59
CA VAL A 153 15.29 -7.61 15.32
C VAL A 153 14.97 -7.48 16.81
N ILE A 154 14.74 -8.62 17.47
CA ILE A 154 14.36 -8.63 18.89
C ILE A 154 15.58 -8.21 19.77
N HIS A 155 16.78 -8.63 19.39
CA HIS A 155 17.99 -8.32 20.11
C HIS A 155 19.12 -7.96 19.15
N GLY A 156 19.92 -6.94 19.51
CA GLY A 156 21.05 -6.50 18.71
C GLY A 156 20.66 -5.55 17.58
N GLU A 157 21.54 -5.44 16.60
CA GLU A 157 21.40 -4.61 15.40
C GLU A 157 21.62 -5.45 14.15
N THR A 158 21.07 -5.01 13.04
CA THR A 158 21.29 -5.60 11.72
C THR A 158 21.52 -4.51 10.67
N ASP A 159 22.32 -4.83 9.67
CA ASP A 159 22.47 -4.02 8.46
C ASP A 159 21.59 -4.50 7.31
N ASP A 160 20.87 -5.63 7.50
CA ASP A 160 19.87 -6.07 6.56
C ASP A 160 18.69 -5.11 6.52
N ALA A 161 18.26 -4.77 5.32
CA ALA A 161 17.18 -3.81 5.10
C ALA A 161 16.21 -4.29 4.02
N THR A 162 15.01 -3.78 4.09
CA THR A 162 14.02 -3.89 3.01
C THR A 162 13.95 -2.58 2.25
N ALA A 163 13.73 -2.67 0.94
CA ALA A 163 13.43 -1.52 0.09
C ALA A 163 12.08 -1.72 -0.60
N MET A 164 11.29 -0.67 -0.67
CA MET A 164 9.98 -0.68 -1.31
C MET A 164 9.78 0.59 -2.13
N SER A 165 9.21 0.43 -3.31
CA SER A 165 8.82 1.54 -4.17
C SER A 165 7.49 1.28 -4.85
N TYR A 166 6.97 2.29 -5.51
CA TYR A 166 5.81 2.15 -6.39
C TYR A 166 6.07 2.81 -7.73
N GLY A 167 5.29 2.45 -8.73
CA GLY A 167 5.28 3.09 -10.03
C GLY A 167 3.85 3.33 -10.49
N TYR A 168 3.56 4.55 -10.90
CA TYR A 168 2.30 4.91 -11.52
C TYR A 168 2.41 6.26 -12.22
N ILE A 169 2.23 6.27 -13.53
CA ILE A 169 2.26 7.49 -14.34
C ILE A 169 0.85 7.75 -14.88
N PRO A 170 0.03 8.55 -14.18
CA PRO A 170 -1.39 8.76 -14.53
C PRO A 170 -1.61 9.21 -15.97
N GLY A 171 -0.75 10.08 -16.47
CA GLY A 171 -0.85 10.60 -17.82
C GLY A 171 -0.63 9.53 -18.90
N ILE A 172 0.27 8.58 -18.68
CA ILE A 172 0.47 7.45 -19.59
C ILE A 172 -0.66 6.43 -19.42
N ALA A 173 -1.02 6.09 -18.19
CA ALA A 173 -2.06 5.12 -17.91
C ALA A 173 -3.42 5.54 -18.48
N ARG A 174 -3.76 6.82 -18.37
CA ARG A 174 -4.98 7.39 -18.93
C ARG A 174 -4.99 7.40 -20.45
N PHE A 175 -3.82 7.60 -21.07
CA PHE A 175 -3.65 7.60 -22.52
C PHE A 175 -3.62 6.18 -23.10
N SER A 176 -2.91 5.26 -22.45
CA SER A 176 -2.79 3.85 -22.86
C SER A 176 -2.58 2.98 -21.63
N PRO A 177 -3.59 2.20 -21.19
CA PRO A 177 -3.47 1.30 -20.03
C PRO A 177 -2.32 0.31 -20.16
N PHE A 178 -2.09 -0.24 -21.35
CA PHE A 178 -0.98 -1.17 -21.61
C PHE A 178 0.38 -0.51 -21.33
N HIS A 179 0.63 0.65 -21.93
CA HIS A 179 1.88 1.37 -21.72
C HIS A 179 1.97 1.90 -20.27
N GLY A 180 0.85 2.33 -19.71
CA GLY A 180 0.77 2.74 -18.30
C GLY A 180 1.25 1.66 -17.35
N ALA A 181 0.80 0.42 -17.53
CA ALA A 181 1.23 -0.73 -16.73
C ALA A 181 2.73 -1.04 -16.94
N ALA A 182 3.19 -1.08 -18.19
CA ALA A 182 4.59 -1.34 -18.50
C ALA A 182 5.52 -0.28 -17.89
N TYR A 183 5.20 0.99 -18.03
CA TYR A 183 5.98 2.08 -17.44
C TYR A 183 5.90 2.13 -15.92
N ALA A 184 4.79 1.73 -15.30
CA ALA A 184 4.69 1.62 -13.86
C ALA A 184 5.68 0.60 -13.28
N VAL A 185 5.83 -0.55 -13.93
CA VAL A 185 6.84 -1.56 -13.56
C VAL A 185 8.26 -1.00 -13.71
N VAL A 186 8.56 -0.39 -14.85
CA VAL A 186 9.89 0.21 -15.11
C VAL A 186 10.22 1.29 -14.10
N GLU A 187 9.26 2.18 -13.79
CA GLU A 187 9.43 3.24 -12.79
C GLU A 187 9.74 2.67 -11.41
N SER A 188 8.93 1.71 -10.95
CA SER A 188 9.12 1.07 -9.64
C SER A 188 10.50 0.41 -9.54
N LEU A 189 10.89 -0.39 -10.53
CA LEU A 189 12.20 -1.05 -10.53
C LEU A 189 13.37 -0.05 -10.61
N SER A 190 13.21 1.03 -11.38
CA SER A 190 14.24 2.08 -11.47
C SER A 190 14.45 2.79 -10.14
N LYS A 191 13.40 3.07 -9.40
CA LYS A 191 13.46 3.64 -8.04
C LYS A 191 14.19 2.71 -7.08
N LEU A 192 13.92 1.41 -7.13
CA LEU A 192 14.64 0.41 -6.32
C LEU A 192 16.13 0.33 -6.68
N CYS A 193 16.46 0.36 -7.97
CA CYS A 193 17.86 0.42 -8.40
C CYS A 193 18.56 1.66 -7.87
N ALA A 194 17.89 2.82 -7.90
CA ALA A 194 18.47 4.09 -7.44
C ALA A 194 18.83 4.05 -5.94
N VAL A 195 18.14 3.27 -5.13
CA VAL A 195 18.45 3.08 -3.70
C VAL A 195 19.32 1.85 -3.41
N GLY A 196 19.85 1.22 -4.45
CA GLY A 196 20.81 0.11 -4.33
C GLY A 196 20.20 -1.30 -4.25
N ALA A 197 18.89 -1.45 -4.41
CA ALA A 197 18.27 -2.76 -4.43
C ALA A 197 18.54 -3.50 -5.75
N ASN A 198 18.63 -4.84 -5.68
CA ASN A 198 18.76 -5.67 -6.89
C ASN A 198 17.38 -5.89 -7.53
N PRO A 199 17.12 -5.36 -8.74
CA PRO A 199 15.82 -5.48 -9.39
C PRO A 199 15.44 -6.91 -9.76
N LEU A 200 16.43 -7.81 -9.92
CA LEU A 200 16.18 -9.20 -10.26
C LEU A 200 15.63 -10.04 -9.09
N SER A 201 15.77 -9.54 -7.87
CA SER A 201 15.26 -10.19 -6.66
C SER A 201 13.96 -9.54 -6.12
N CYS A 202 13.43 -8.55 -6.82
CA CYS A 202 12.21 -7.86 -6.41
C CYS A 202 10.96 -8.75 -6.57
N ARG A 203 9.98 -8.50 -5.72
CA ARG A 203 8.63 -9.03 -5.84
C ARG A 203 7.69 -7.88 -6.19
N LEU A 204 6.79 -8.14 -7.12
CA LEU A 204 5.82 -7.15 -7.60
C LEU A 204 4.42 -7.52 -7.09
N THR A 205 3.66 -6.51 -6.72
CA THR A 205 2.23 -6.58 -6.41
C THR A 205 1.49 -5.64 -7.35
N PHE A 206 0.41 -6.14 -7.97
CA PHE A 206 -0.41 -5.40 -8.95
C PHE A 206 -1.83 -5.20 -8.41
#